data_30cf275468661458837bc40b6ddf7edb
#
_entry.id   30cf275468661458837bc40b6ddf7edb
#
_cell.length_a   1.000
_cell.length_b   1.000
_cell.length_c   1.000
_cell.angle_alpha   90.00
_cell.angle_beta   90.00
_cell.angle_gamma   90.00
#
_symmetry.space_group_name_H-M   'P 1'
#
loop_
_entity.id
_entity.type
_entity.pdbx_description
1 polymer ?
#
loop_
_entity_poly.entity_id
_entity_poly.type
_entity_poly.pdbx_seq_one_letter_code
_entity_poly.pdbx_strand_id
1 'polypeptide(L)'
;MPRVIVMCLNTAMRSALDVIVARGQNWRERQRAQTLLYFDNGMSAVEVAQLLDVHVGTVLRTRRNWFEAGLDCLSDFPRSGAPRKISEQQTQRLVALASEQPMSAKQLLAKHVESGGAAVHLNTLTAALHKAGLVWKRTRHSLKKTK
;
A
#
# COMPACT_ATOMS: atom_id res chain seq x y z
N MET A 1 -26.63 -21.73 19.45
CA MET A 1 -25.29 -21.67 20.09
C MET A 1 -24.26 -21.29 19.07
N PRO A 2 -23.50 -20.21 19.21
CA PRO A 2 -22.42 -19.90 18.28
C PRO A 2 -21.35 -21.00 18.34
N ARG A 3 -21.00 -21.59 17.20
CA ARG A 3 -19.92 -22.57 17.12
C ARG A 3 -18.60 -21.88 17.52
N VAL A 4 -18.04 -22.30 18.65
CA VAL A 4 -16.68 -21.92 19.03
C VAL A 4 -15.74 -22.66 18.07
N ILE A 5 -15.15 -21.95 17.11
CA ILE A 5 -14.13 -22.51 16.25
C ILE A 5 -12.85 -22.52 17.09
N VAL A 6 -12.49 -23.70 17.58
CA VAL A 6 -11.23 -23.89 18.32
C VAL A 6 -10.07 -23.71 17.33
N MET A 7 -9.18 -22.78 17.63
CA MET A 7 -7.95 -22.59 16.89
C MET A 7 -6.86 -23.38 17.60
N CYS A 8 -6.17 -24.26 16.88
CA CYS A 8 -5.03 -25.01 17.42
C CYS A 8 -3.77 -24.55 16.70
N LEU A 9 -2.86 -23.89 17.43
CA LEU A 9 -1.56 -23.52 16.96
C LEU A 9 -0.56 -24.66 17.21
N ASN A 10 0.32 -24.95 16.27
CA ASN A 10 1.45 -25.83 16.56
C ASN A 10 2.50 -25.09 17.43
N THR A 11 3.39 -25.85 18.07
CA THR A 11 4.40 -25.31 18.98
C THR A 11 5.29 -24.24 18.33
N ALA A 12 5.65 -24.42 17.07
CA ALA A 12 6.49 -23.47 16.33
C ALA A 12 5.74 -22.14 16.08
N MET A 13 4.49 -22.21 15.66
CA MET A 13 3.64 -21.01 15.46
C MET A 13 3.41 -20.28 16.78
N ARG A 14 3.12 -21.01 17.85
CA ARG A 14 2.94 -20.42 19.18
C ARG A 14 4.19 -19.68 19.63
N SER A 15 5.38 -20.30 19.55
CA SER A 15 6.65 -19.67 19.89
C SER A 15 6.92 -18.42 19.05
N ALA A 16 6.62 -18.44 17.74
CA ALA A 16 6.77 -17.29 16.88
C ALA A 16 5.87 -16.13 17.32
N LEU A 17 4.61 -16.41 17.66
CA LEU A 17 3.66 -15.39 18.16
C LEU A 17 4.10 -14.82 19.52
N ASP A 18 4.59 -15.66 20.44
CA ASP A 18 5.11 -15.23 21.73
C ASP A 18 6.29 -14.26 21.58
N VAL A 19 7.22 -14.54 20.65
CA VAL A 19 8.33 -13.65 20.33
C VAL A 19 7.83 -12.30 19.79
N ILE A 20 6.82 -12.31 18.93
CA ILE A 20 6.24 -11.07 18.37
C ILE A 20 5.55 -10.25 19.47
N VAL A 21 4.82 -10.90 20.37
CA VAL A 21 4.20 -10.21 21.51
C VAL A 21 5.24 -9.58 22.43
N ALA A 22 6.34 -10.29 22.70
CA ALA A 22 7.38 -9.83 23.63
C ALA A 22 8.31 -8.75 23.04
N ARG A 23 8.68 -8.88 21.76
CA ARG A 23 9.75 -8.09 21.14
C ARG A 23 9.32 -7.32 19.87
N GLY A 24 8.11 -7.50 19.36
CA GLY A 24 7.63 -6.82 18.15
C GLY A 24 7.61 -5.30 18.35
N GLN A 25 8.10 -4.55 17.37
CA GLN A 25 8.10 -3.08 17.41
C GLN A 25 6.73 -2.50 17.06
N ASN A 26 5.99 -3.17 16.19
CA ASN A 26 4.69 -2.73 15.73
C ASN A 26 3.59 -3.18 16.71
N TRP A 27 2.92 -2.21 17.33
CA TRP A 27 1.86 -2.51 18.30
C TRP A 27 0.68 -3.30 17.69
N ARG A 28 0.35 -3.09 16.39
CA ARG A 28 -0.71 -3.79 15.69
C ARG A 28 -0.38 -5.27 15.49
N GLU A 29 0.87 -5.56 15.14
CA GLU A 29 1.35 -6.95 15.00
C GLU A 29 1.30 -7.67 16.34
N ARG A 30 1.75 -7.01 17.42
CA ARG A 30 1.65 -7.57 18.78
C ARG A 30 0.21 -7.85 19.18
N GLN A 31 -0.70 -6.90 18.93
CA GLN A 31 -2.12 -7.06 19.27
C GLN A 31 -2.75 -8.21 18.48
N ARG A 32 -2.44 -8.36 17.18
CA ARG A 32 -2.91 -9.48 16.37
C ARG A 32 -2.34 -10.82 16.86
N ALA A 33 -1.05 -10.88 17.15
CA ALA A 33 -0.41 -12.07 17.72
C ALA A 33 -1.05 -12.47 19.06
N GLN A 34 -1.28 -11.51 19.94
CA GLN A 34 -1.93 -11.73 21.21
C GLN A 34 -3.38 -12.23 21.05
N THR A 35 -4.12 -11.69 20.09
CA THR A 35 -5.47 -12.17 19.72
C THR A 35 -5.46 -13.66 19.36
N LEU A 36 -4.47 -14.08 18.56
CA LEU A 36 -4.35 -15.48 18.13
C LEU A 36 -3.98 -16.42 19.28
N LEU A 37 -3.08 -15.99 20.17
CA LEU A 37 -2.71 -16.75 21.36
C LEU A 37 -3.90 -16.94 22.31
N TYR A 38 -4.76 -15.93 22.46
CA TYR A 38 -5.98 -16.06 23.25
C TYR A 38 -6.98 -17.04 22.64
N PHE A 39 -7.11 -17.06 21.31
CA PHE A 39 -7.93 -18.08 20.64
C PHE A 39 -7.37 -19.49 20.81
N ASP A 40 -6.05 -19.66 20.77
CA ASP A 40 -5.39 -20.95 21.02
C ASP A 40 -5.62 -21.44 22.47
N ASN A 41 -5.74 -20.51 23.41
CA ASN A 41 -6.12 -20.80 24.80
C ASN A 41 -7.62 -21.06 24.98
N GLY A 42 -8.42 -21.13 23.90
CA GLY A 42 -9.85 -21.47 23.94
C GLY A 42 -10.78 -20.30 24.28
N MET A 43 -10.28 -19.06 24.32
CA MET A 43 -11.13 -17.89 24.60
C MET A 43 -12.08 -17.59 23.44
N SER A 44 -13.28 -17.13 23.75
CA SER A 44 -14.26 -16.68 22.76
C SER A 44 -13.87 -15.31 22.18
N ALA A 45 -14.38 -14.99 20.98
CA ALA A 45 -14.12 -13.69 20.34
C ALA A 45 -14.59 -12.49 21.18
N VAL A 46 -15.63 -12.67 21.97
CA VAL A 46 -16.18 -11.63 22.86
C VAL A 46 -15.24 -11.39 24.03
N GLU A 47 -14.76 -12.44 24.68
CA GLU A 47 -13.80 -12.35 25.79
C GLU A 47 -12.48 -11.71 25.35
N VAL A 48 -11.95 -12.13 24.18
CA VAL A 48 -10.73 -11.54 23.61
C VAL A 48 -10.93 -10.05 23.28
N ALA A 49 -12.08 -9.69 22.75
CA ALA A 49 -12.41 -8.30 22.42
C ALA A 49 -12.47 -7.42 23.68
N GLN A 50 -13.09 -7.91 24.74
CA GLN A 50 -13.15 -7.24 26.05
C GLN A 50 -11.76 -7.09 26.67
N LEU A 51 -10.95 -8.15 26.64
CA LEU A 51 -9.62 -8.15 27.24
C LEU A 51 -8.64 -7.19 26.52
N LEU A 52 -8.77 -7.06 25.20
CA LEU A 52 -7.91 -6.19 24.38
C LEU A 52 -8.49 -4.80 24.13
N ASP A 53 -9.67 -4.51 24.67
CA ASP A 53 -10.43 -3.26 24.45
C ASP A 53 -10.58 -2.92 22.95
N VAL A 54 -11.05 -3.89 22.16
CA VAL A 54 -11.28 -3.74 20.73
C VAL A 54 -12.67 -4.25 20.34
N HIS A 55 -13.14 -3.80 19.17
CA HIS A 55 -14.40 -4.30 18.64
C HIS A 55 -14.29 -5.80 18.24
N VAL A 56 -15.32 -6.60 18.55
CA VAL A 56 -15.36 -8.04 18.24
C VAL A 56 -15.09 -8.34 16.76
N GLY A 57 -15.57 -7.47 15.85
CA GLY A 57 -15.31 -7.59 14.42
C GLY A 57 -13.83 -7.52 14.06
N THR A 58 -13.00 -6.78 14.84
CA THR A 58 -11.54 -6.73 14.65
C THR A 58 -10.91 -8.08 15.01
N VAL A 59 -11.31 -8.65 16.10
CA VAL A 59 -10.86 -9.97 16.59
C VAL A 59 -11.19 -11.07 15.57
N LEU A 60 -12.46 -11.12 15.11
CA LEU A 60 -12.92 -12.08 14.12
C LEU A 60 -12.20 -11.93 12.78
N ARG A 61 -11.91 -10.69 12.35
CA ARG A 61 -11.14 -10.42 11.13
C ARG A 61 -9.69 -10.91 11.25
N THR A 62 -9.03 -10.70 12.39
CA THR A 62 -7.69 -11.23 12.66
C THR A 62 -7.66 -12.74 12.54
N ARG A 63 -8.64 -13.44 13.13
CA ARG A 63 -8.77 -14.89 13.03
C ARG A 63 -8.97 -15.35 11.58
N ARG A 64 -9.86 -14.71 10.83
CA ARG A 64 -10.07 -15.04 9.40
C ARG A 64 -8.82 -14.86 8.58
N ASN A 65 -8.14 -13.72 8.73
CA ASN A 65 -6.90 -13.44 8.02
C ASN A 65 -5.80 -14.46 8.35
N TRP A 66 -5.77 -14.97 9.59
CA TRP A 66 -4.86 -16.04 9.97
C TRP A 66 -5.08 -17.34 9.19
N PHE A 67 -6.33 -17.73 9.00
CA PHE A 67 -6.65 -18.92 8.20
C PHE A 67 -6.33 -18.73 6.71
N GLU A 68 -6.35 -17.50 6.21
CA GLU A 68 -6.06 -17.17 4.81
C GLU A 68 -4.55 -17.02 4.53
N ALA A 69 -3.80 -16.39 5.43
CA ALA A 69 -2.43 -15.94 5.18
C ALA A 69 -1.41 -16.35 6.26
N GLY A 70 -1.80 -17.06 7.31
CA GLY A 70 -0.89 -17.49 8.37
C GLY A 70 -0.18 -16.30 9.04
N LEU A 71 1.13 -16.40 9.25
CA LEU A 71 1.96 -15.37 9.90
C LEU A 71 1.96 -14.03 9.15
N ASP A 72 1.77 -14.03 7.83
CA ASP A 72 1.77 -12.81 7.02
C ASP A 72 0.59 -11.89 7.36
N CYS A 73 -0.48 -12.42 7.97
CA CYS A 73 -1.62 -11.62 8.42
C CYS A 73 -1.29 -10.65 9.57
N LEU A 74 -0.17 -10.83 10.25
CA LEU A 74 0.24 -9.97 11.35
C LEU A 74 0.69 -8.59 10.85
N SER A 75 1.31 -8.52 9.69
CA SER A 75 1.70 -7.26 9.05
C SER A 75 0.51 -6.57 8.38
N ASP A 76 0.59 -5.25 8.24
CA ASP A 76 -0.42 -4.51 7.49
C ASP A 76 -0.24 -4.76 6.00
N PHE A 77 -1.29 -5.27 5.34
CA PHE A 77 -1.30 -5.39 3.88
C PHE A 77 -1.22 -4.01 3.22
N PRO A 78 -0.50 -3.89 2.10
CA PRO A 78 -0.45 -2.65 1.35
C PRO A 78 -1.88 -2.26 0.90
N ARG A 79 -2.24 -1.01 1.16
CA ARG A 79 -3.55 -0.50 0.74
C ARG A 79 -3.49 -0.12 -0.73
N SER A 80 -4.55 -0.39 -1.49
CA SER A 80 -4.64 -0.06 -2.92
C SER A 80 -4.47 1.43 -3.22
N GLY A 81 -4.71 2.30 -2.24
CA GLY A 81 -4.66 3.74 -2.41
C GLY A 81 -5.75 4.28 -3.35
N ALA A 82 -5.66 5.54 -3.71
CA ALA A 82 -6.54 6.14 -4.70
C ALA A 82 -6.17 5.67 -6.11
N PRO A 83 -7.16 5.42 -7.00
CA PRO A 83 -6.89 5.08 -8.40
C PRO A 83 -6.02 6.13 -9.08
N ARG A 84 -5.09 5.68 -9.92
CA ARG A 84 -4.24 6.59 -10.69
C ARG A 84 -5.09 7.38 -11.68
N LYS A 85 -4.97 8.72 -11.66
CA LYS A 85 -5.69 9.61 -12.60
C LYS A 85 -5.16 9.53 -14.03
N ILE A 86 -3.91 9.11 -14.20
CA ILE A 86 -3.25 8.89 -15.50
C ILE A 86 -2.84 7.42 -15.52
N SER A 87 -3.34 6.68 -16.50
CA SER A 87 -2.99 5.26 -16.66
C SER A 87 -1.55 5.10 -17.12
N GLU A 88 -1.02 3.89 -16.98
CA GLU A 88 0.34 3.57 -17.41
C GLU A 88 0.50 3.72 -18.93
N GLN A 89 -0.51 3.29 -19.70
CA GLN A 89 -0.53 3.47 -21.16
C GLN A 89 -0.52 4.95 -21.56
N GLN A 90 -1.29 5.78 -20.87
CA GLN A 90 -1.28 7.24 -21.10
C GLN A 90 0.07 7.86 -20.75
N THR A 91 0.69 7.42 -19.67
CA THR A 91 2.03 7.86 -19.27
C THR A 91 3.06 7.49 -20.34
N GLN A 92 3.05 6.26 -20.85
CA GLN A 92 3.97 5.82 -21.92
C GLN A 92 3.80 6.63 -23.22
N ARG A 93 2.55 6.93 -23.62
CA ARG A 93 2.27 7.80 -24.78
C ARG A 93 2.85 9.20 -24.60
N LEU A 94 2.70 9.78 -23.40
CA LEU A 94 3.25 11.09 -23.10
C LEU A 94 4.78 11.10 -23.08
N VAL A 95 5.39 10.01 -22.60
CA VAL A 95 6.86 9.82 -22.65
C VAL A 95 7.35 9.76 -24.09
N ALA A 96 6.68 8.99 -24.95
CA ALA A 96 7.02 8.90 -26.37
C ALA A 96 6.94 10.27 -27.06
N LEU A 97 5.84 11.01 -26.86
CA LEU A 97 5.66 12.37 -27.39
C LEU A 97 6.75 13.33 -26.92
N ALA A 98 7.13 13.27 -25.64
CA ALA A 98 8.18 14.11 -25.08
C ALA A 98 9.59 13.74 -25.60
N SER A 99 9.78 12.49 -26.02
CA SER A 99 11.04 12.01 -26.61
C SER A 99 11.18 12.38 -28.07
N GLU A 100 10.06 12.42 -28.82
CA GLU A 100 10.05 12.84 -30.24
C GLU A 100 10.25 14.34 -30.40
N GLN A 101 9.65 15.14 -29.54
CA GLN A 101 9.70 16.59 -29.61
C GLN A 101 9.91 17.22 -28.23
N PRO A 102 10.82 18.20 -28.07
CA PRO A 102 10.98 18.93 -26.82
C PRO A 102 9.69 19.69 -26.48
N MET A 103 8.99 19.28 -25.46
CA MET A 103 7.73 19.90 -25.03
C MET A 103 7.80 20.34 -23.58
N SER A 104 7.13 21.43 -23.27
CA SER A 104 6.88 21.85 -21.90
C SER A 104 5.81 20.96 -21.26
N ALA A 105 5.79 20.87 -19.94
CA ALA A 105 4.77 20.11 -19.22
C ALA A 105 3.34 20.61 -19.49
N LYS A 106 3.17 21.92 -19.77
CA LYS A 106 1.88 22.51 -20.17
C LYS A 106 1.40 22.01 -21.53
N GLN A 107 2.32 21.93 -22.51
CA GLN A 107 2.00 21.39 -23.85
C GLN A 107 1.66 19.90 -23.80
N LEU A 108 2.37 19.11 -22.99
CA LEU A 108 2.05 17.70 -22.79
C LEU A 108 0.69 17.52 -22.10
N LEU A 109 0.33 18.39 -21.16
CA LEU A 109 -0.98 18.39 -20.54
C LEU A 109 -2.09 18.69 -21.56
N ALA A 110 -1.92 19.68 -22.41
CA ALA A 110 -2.86 20.00 -23.48
C ALA A 110 -3.06 18.79 -24.42
N LYS A 111 -1.98 18.16 -24.88
CA LYS A 111 -2.05 16.96 -25.73
C LYS A 111 -2.69 15.76 -25.02
N HIS A 112 -2.48 15.63 -23.72
CA HIS A 112 -3.15 14.58 -22.92
C HIS A 112 -4.68 14.75 -22.94
N VAL A 113 -5.16 15.98 -22.74
CA VAL A 113 -6.61 16.29 -22.77
C VAL A 113 -7.17 16.14 -24.18
N GLU A 114 -6.48 16.63 -25.21
CA GLU A 114 -6.87 16.48 -26.62
C GLU A 114 -7.01 15.01 -27.04
N SER A 115 -6.16 14.12 -26.50
CA SER A 115 -6.22 12.67 -26.75
C SER A 115 -7.29 11.93 -25.94
N GLY A 116 -8.20 12.65 -25.26
CA GLY A 116 -9.27 12.08 -24.46
C GLY A 116 -8.85 11.67 -23.04
N GLY A 117 -7.69 12.12 -22.57
CA GLY A 117 -7.25 11.93 -21.19
C GLY A 117 -8.03 12.80 -20.22
N ALA A 118 -8.17 12.36 -18.97
CA ALA A 118 -8.83 13.14 -17.92
C ALA A 118 -8.10 14.46 -17.67
N ALA A 119 -8.86 15.54 -17.47
CA ALA A 119 -8.29 16.81 -17.04
C ALA A 119 -7.69 16.66 -15.64
N VAL A 120 -6.38 16.77 -15.55
CA VAL A 120 -5.62 16.65 -14.31
C VAL A 120 -4.82 17.92 -14.03
N HIS A 121 -4.46 18.14 -12.77
CA HIS A 121 -3.56 19.24 -12.44
C HIS A 121 -2.16 18.97 -12.99
N LEU A 122 -1.44 20.04 -13.39
CA LEU A 122 -0.08 19.95 -13.96
C LEU A 122 0.87 19.14 -13.07
N ASN A 123 0.79 19.29 -11.75
CA ASN A 123 1.63 18.53 -10.80
C ASN A 123 1.34 17.03 -10.84
N THR A 124 0.12 16.61 -11.13
CA THR A 124 -0.22 15.19 -11.28
C THR A 124 0.43 14.59 -12.52
N LEU A 125 0.42 15.35 -13.63
CA LEU A 125 1.09 14.94 -14.87
C LEU A 125 2.62 14.88 -14.68
N THR A 126 3.21 15.93 -14.12
CA THR A 126 4.66 15.97 -13.88
C THR A 126 5.12 14.88 -12.93
N ALA A 127 4.36 14.59 -11.87
CA ALA A 127 4.66 13.49 -10.95
C ALA A 127 4.61 12.10 -11.65
N ALA A 128 3.64 11.88 -12.55
CA ALA A 128 3.57 10.65 -13.34
C ALA A 128 4.77 10.51 -14.28
N LEU A 129 5.15 11.58 -14.97
CA LEU A 129 6.28 11.60 -15.87
C LEU A 129 7.64 11.49 -15.17
N HIS A 130 7.79 12.08 -13.97
CA HIS A 130 8.96 11.89 -13.13
C HIS A 130 9.14 10.42 -12.72
N LYS A 131 8.05 9.73 -12.35
CA LYS A 131 8.08 8.28 -12.07
C LYS A 131 8.50 7.44 -13.28
N ALA A 132 8.20 7.94 -14.48
CA ALA A 132 8.62 7.33 -15.75
C ALA A 132 10.05 7.75 -16.19
N GLY A 133 10.79 8.50 -15.36
CA GLY A 133 12.18 8.89 -15.61
C GLY A 133 12.36 10.20 -16.39
N LEU A 134 11.30 10.93 -16.73
CA LEU A 134 11.40 12.22 -17.41
C LEU A 134 11.62 13.36 -16.42
N VAL A 135 12.68 14.14 -16.62
CA VAL A 135 13.00 15.32 -15.82
C VAL A 135 13.18 16.53 -16.74
N TRP A 136 12.45 17.62 -16.48
CA TRP A 136 12.66 18.88 -17.20
C TRP A 136 13.88 19.60 -16.64
N LYS A 137 14.86 19.87 -17.52
CA LYS A 137 16.01 20.72 -17.21
C LYS A 137 15.83 22.07 -17.90
N ARG A 138 16.20 23.16 -17.22
CA ARG A 138 16.30 24.47 -17.87
C ARG A 138 17.39 24.41 -18.95
N THR A 139 17.04 24.81 -20.20
CA THR A 139 18.03 25.02 -21.23
C THR A 139 18.93 26.17 -20.81
N ARG A 140 20.25 25.93 -20.69
CA ARG A 140 21.23 26.98 -20.51
C ARG A 140 21.64 27.47 -21.91
N HIS A 141 21.50 28.76 -22.18
CA HIS A 141 22.13 29.36 -23.35
C HIS A 141 23.63 29.24 -23.15
N SER A 142 24.33 28.42 -23.94
CA SER A 142 25.77 28.49 -24.05
C SER A 142 26.10 29.64 -24.95
N LEU A 143 26.78 30.69 -24.42
CA LEU A 143 27.41 31.70 -25.25
C LEU A 143 28.48 30.99 -26.09
N LYS A 144 28.28 30.86 -27.41
CA LYS A 144 29.35 30.45 -28.30
C LYS A 144 30.47 31.52 -28.15
N LYS A 145 31.62 31.11 -27.61
CA LYS A 145 32.82 31.94 -27.72
C LYS A 145 33.10 32.14 -29.23
N THR A 146 32.81 33.31 -29.74
CA THR A 146 33.35 33.76 -31.03
C THR A 146 34.87 33.85 -30.90
N LYS A 147 35.60 33.06 -31.69
CA LYS A 147 37.05 33.21 -31.86
C LYS A 147 37.33 34.48 -32.61
#